data_74310a07cc68279739a575e18afe6c45
#
_entry.id   74310a07cc68279739a575e18afe6c45
#
_cell.length_a   1.000
_cell.length_b   1.000
_cell.length_c   1.000
_cell.angle_alpha   90.00
_cell.angle_beta   90.00
_cell.angle_gamma   90.00
#
_symmetry.space_group_name_H-M   'P 1'
#
loop_
_entity.id
_entity.type
_entity.pdbx_description
1 polymer ?
#
loop_
_entity_poly.entity_id
_entity_poly.type
_entity_poly.pdbx_seq_one_letter_code
_entity_poly.pdbx_strand_id
1 'polypeptide(L)'
;SQRTYTSAPSSVLPANLTWETSSTINLGLDVNLLNNRLSFVGDIYQKETTDMFVTGAELPAVTGYSASYGNNADMRTRGFEVSLGWTDSFRMANKPFNYSVRLSLWDSKSIITKYTSKSNTLPTLYANAYYEGMELGEIWGYHVVGLFATDEEAQEWGLKAQEKTFWSGDNKSWNAG
;
A
#
# COMPACT_ATOMS: atom_id res chain seq x y z
N SER A 1 -3.99 -38.77 41.27
CA SER A 1 -3.98 -37.36 40.81
C SER A 1 -4.63 -37.29 39.45
N GLN A 2 -5.79 -36.62 39.39
CA GLN A 2 -6.49 -36.36 38.14
C GLN A 2 -5.77 -35.24 37.38
N ARG A 3 -5.29 -35.48 36.15
CA ARG A 3 -4.74 -34.45 35.30
C ARG A 3 -5.88 -33.76 34.58
N THR A 4 -6.09 -32.50 34.88
CA THR A 4 -7.04 -31.66 34.15
C THR A 4 -6.32 -31.09 32.92
N TYR A 5 -6.80 -31.44 31.71
CA TYR A 5 -6.32 -30.85 30.48
C TYR A 5 -7.23 -29.65 30.15
N THR A 6 -6.67 -28.46 30.22
CA THR A 6 -7.34 -27.24 29.70
C THR A 6 -6.82 -26.94 28.31
N SER A 7 -7.69 -26.97 27.32
CA SER A 7 -7.36 -26.45 25.99
C SER A 7 -7.92 -25.02 25.91
N ALA A 8 -7.03 -24.06 25.68
CA ALA A 8 -7.44 -22.72 25.31
C ALA A 8 -7.65 -22.67 23.79
N PRO A 9 -8.69 -22.00 23.27
CA PRO A 9 -8.84 -21.80 21.84
C PRO A 9 -7.64 -21.00 21.31
N SER A 10 -7.10 -21.41 20.17
CA SER A 10 -5.92 -20.77 19.57
C SER A 10 -6.21 -19.37 19.01
N SER A 11 -7.47 -19.02 18.82
CA SER A 11 -7.90 -17.69 18.37
C SER A 11 -9.28 -17.39 18.95
N VAL A 12 -9.50 -16.12 19.27
CA VAL A 12 -10.79 -15.60 19.71
C VAL A 12 -11.40 -14.84 18.53
N LEU A 13 -12.55 -15.30 18.03
CA LEU A 13 -13.32 -14.55 17.04
C LEU A 13 -14.13 -13.48 17.76
N PRO A 14 -14.16 -12.23 17.24
CA PRO A 14 -15.03 -11.19 17.79
C PRO A 14 -16.49 -11.56 17.63
N ALA A 15 -17.30 -11.22 18.64
CA ALA A 15 -18.75 -11.50 18.61
C ALA A 15 -19.53 -10.63 17.62
N ASN A 16 -18.92 -9.56 17.11
CA ASN A 16 -19.54 -8.55 16.25
C ASN A 16 -19.02 -8.59 14.80
N LEU A 17 -18.71 -9.78 14.28
CA LEU A 17 -18.32 -9.92 12.88
C LEU A 17 -19.46 -9.51 11.96
N THR A 18 -19.14 -8.72 10.94
CA THR A 18 -20.04 -8.29 9.88
C THR A 18 -19.42 -8.54 8.50
N TRP A 19 -20.23 -8.41 7.47
CA TRP A 19 -19.78 -8.53 6.10
C TRP A 19 -19.02 -7.29 5.65
N GLU A 20 -17.98 -7.49 4.87
CA GLU A 20 -17.31 -6.43 4.15
C GLU A 20 -18.28 -5.79 3.15
N THR A 21 -18.31 -4.46 3.13
CA THR A 21 -19.15 -3.69 2.23
C THR A 21 -18.30 -2.88 1.26
N SER A 22 -18.59 -3.00 -0.04
CA SER A 22 -17.91 -2.24 -1.08
C SER A 22 -18.91 -1.34 -1.81
N SER A 23 -18.61 -0.04 -1.85
CA SER A 23 -19.38 0.99 -2.54
C SER A 23 -18.49 1.67 -3.58
N THR A 24 -19.01 1.85 -4.80
CA THR A 24 -18.27 2.51 -5.88
C THR A 24 -19.11 3.61 -6.50
N ILE A 25 -18.52 4.79 -6.66
CA ILE A 25 -19.02 5.90 -7.45
C ILE A 25 -18.13 6.00 -8.68
N ASN A 26 -18.73 5.97 -9.86
CA ASN A 26 -18.03 6.10 -11.13
C ASN A 26 -18.68 7.19 -11.99
N LEU A 27 -17.85 8.01 -12.63
CA LEU A 27 -18.27 8.97 -13.64
C LEU A 27 -17.47 8.71 -14.93
N GLY A 28 -18.19 8.29 -15.97
CA GLY A 28 -17.62 7.97 -17.28
C GLY A 28 -18.09 8.91 -18.37
N LEU A 29 -17.25 9.13 -19.37
CA LEU A 29 -17.53 9.89 -20.57
C LEU A 29 -17.02 9.15 -21.81
N ASP A 30 -17.95 8.81 -22.71
CA ASP A 30 -17.66 8.19 -23.99
C ASP A 30 -18.01 9.18 -25.12
N VAL A 31 -17.02 9.52 -25.94
CA VAL A 31 -17.20 10.47 -27.04
C VAL A 31 -16.58 9.93 -28.32
N ASN A 32 -17.36 9.96 -29.42
CA ASN A 32 -16.87 9.68 -30.78
C ASN A 32 -16.95 10.95 -31.60
N LEU A 33 -15.83 11.34 -32.19
CA LEU A 33 -15.66 12.55 -32.97
C LEU A 33 -15.16 12.24 -34.40
N LEU A 34 -15.20 13.24 -35.25
CA LEU A 34 -14.64 13.17 -36.60
C LEU A 34 -15.18 11.97 -37.43
N ASN A 35 -16.49 11.78 -37.45
CA ASN A 35 -17.13 10.65 -38.11
C ASN A 35 -16.60 9.29 -37.63
N ASN A 36 -16.49 9.11 -36.31
CA ASN A 36 -15.97 7.90 -35.64
C ASN A 36 -14.48 7.60 -35.92
N ARG A 37 -13.72 8.60 -36.39
CA ARG A 37 -12.26 8.43 -36.50
C ARG A 37 -11.56 8.57 -35.15
N LEU A 38 -12.05 9.45 -34.30
CA LEU A 38 -11.51 9.67 -32.94
C LEU A 38 -12.52 9.17 -31.92
N SER A 39 -12.10 8.22 -31.10
CA SER A 39 -12.84 7.75 -29.93
C SER A 39 -12.10 8.13 -28.63
N PHE A 40 -12.82 8.70 -27.70
CA PHE A 40 -12.35 9.00 -26.35
C PHE A 40 -13.25 8.31 -25.36
N VAL A 41 -12.63 7.59 -24.41
CA VAL A 41 -13.30 6.99 -23.26
C VAL A 41 -12.53 7.43 -22.03
N GLY A 42 -13.21 7.99 -21.06
CA GLY A 42 -12.60 8.44 -19.82
C GLY A 42 -13.50 8.12 -18.63
N ASP A 43 -12.93 7.53 -17.60
CA ASP A 43 -13.58 7.16 -16.36
C ASP A 43 -12.79 7.67 -15.16
N ILE A 44 -13.49 8.21 -14.18
CA ILE A 44 -12.96 8.49 -12.85
C ILE A 44 -13.83 7.79 -11.82
N TYR A 45 -13.19 7.17 -10.83
CA TYR A 45 -13.94 6.41 -9.84
C TYR A 45 -13.39 6.57 -8.42
N GLN A 46 -14.26 6.38 -7.45
CA GLN A 46 -13.94 6.21 -6.06
C GLN A 46 -14.65 4.96 -5.54
N LYS A 47 -13.87 4.04 -4.99
CA LYS A 47 -14.34 2.83 -4.32
C LYS A 47 -14.02 2.93 -2.85
N GLU A 48 -14.99 2.71 -1.99
CA GLU A 48 -14.84 2.58 -0.54
C GLU A 48 -15.17 1.14 -0.14
N THR A 49 -14.25 0.54 0.61
CA THR A 49 -14.44 -0.79 1.18
C THR A 49 -14.35 -0.64 2.69
N THR A 50 -15.44 -0.96 3.37
CA THR A 50 -15.57 -0.85 4.84
C THR A 50 -15.68 -2.22 5.47
N ASP A 51 -15.33 -2.28 6.76
CA ASP A 51 -15.41 -3.51 7.57
C ASP A 51 -14.61 -4.68 6.99
N MET A 52 -13.43 -4.40 6.40
CA MET A 52 -12.55 -5.41 5.84
C MET A 52 -12.09 -6.40 6.93
N PHE A 53 -12.20 -7.69 6.62
CA PHE A 53 -11.80 -8.77 7.51
C PHE A 53 -10.29 -9.00 7.47
N VAL A 54 -9.58 -8.37 8.38
CA VAL A 54 -8.13 -8.41 8.49
C VAL A 54 -7.67 -8.71 9.91
N THR A 55 -6.40 -9.02 10.08
CA THR A 55 -5.80 -9.18 11.42
C THR A 55 -5.94 -7.89 12.21
N GLY A 56 -6.34 -8.01 13.47
CA GLY A 56 -6.40 -6.90 14.41
C GLY A 56 -5.03 -6.56 15.00
N ALA A 57 -5.04 -5.66 15.98
CA ALA A 57 -3.84 -5.31 16.73
C ALA A 57 -3.26 -6.52 17.45
N GLU A 58 -1.94 -6.60 17.52
CA GLU A 58 -1.24 -7.60 18.33
C GLU A 58 -1.65 -7.48 19.81
N LEU A 59 -1.95 -8.62 20.39
CA LEU A 59 -2.25 -8.69 21.82
C LEU A 59 -0.94 -8.81 22.61
N PRO A 60 -0.88 -8.26 23.84
CA PRO A 60 0.28 -8.47 24.70
C PRO A 60 0.58 -9.96 24.89
N ALA A 61 1.84 -10.36 24.81
CA ALA A 61 2.27 -11.77 24.91
C ALA A 61 1.76 -12.49 26.18
N VAL A 62 1.49 -11.75 27.23
CA VAL A 62 0.95 -12.28 28.50
C VAL A 62 -0.45 -12.90 28.34
N THR A 63 -1.19 -12.56 27.30
CA THR A 63 -2.52 -13.13 27.05
C THR A 63 -2.46 -14.54 26.47
N GLY A 64 -1.33 -14.94 25.90
CA GLY A 64 -1.15 -16.24 25.24
C GLY A 64 -1.94 -16.40 23.94
N TYR A 65 -2.61 -15.35 23.45
CA TYR A 65 -3.38 -15.36 22.20
C TYR A 65 -2.67 -14.57 21.11
N SER A 66 -2.79 -15.07 19.89
CA SER A 66 -2.41 -14.30 18.70
C SER A 66 -3.46 -13.24 18.36
N ALA A 67 -3.07 -12.23 17.58
CA ALA A 67 -4.00 -11.24 17.03
C ALA A 67 -5.19 -11.92 16.36
N SER A 68 -6.40 -11.50 16.71
CA SER A 68 -7.63 -12.06 16.13
C SER A 68 -7.96 -11.35 14.82
N TYR A 69 -8.55 -12.11 13.88
CA TYR A 69 -9.16 -11.54 12.69
C TYR A 69 -10.49 -10.87 13.05
N GLY A 70 -10.80 -9.78 12.39
CA GLY A 70 -12.05 -9.04 12.56
C GLY A 70 -12.21 -7.95 11.51
N ASN A 71 -13.30 -7.20 11.59
CA ASN A 71 -13.58 -6.04 10.72
C ASN A 71 -12.77 -4.82 11.19
N ASN A 72 -11.46 -4.86 10.94
CA ASN A 72 -10.49 -3.97 11.54
C ASN A 72 -9.96 -2.87 10.61
N ALA A 73 -10.35 -2.87 9.33
CA ALA A 73 -9.83 -1.90 8.38
C ALA A 73 -10.91 -1.41 7.40
N ASP A 74 -10.75 -0.14 6.98
CA ASP A 74 -11.48 0.46 5.87
C ASP A 74 -10.46 1.00 4.85
N MET A 75 -10.81 0.96 3.57
CA MET A 75 -9.93 1.41 2.49
C MET A 75 -10.70 2.23 1.47
N ARG A 76 -10.05 3.26 0.94
CA ARG A 76 -10.56 4.07 -0.16
C ARG A 76 -9.60 4.01 -1.33
N THR A 77 -10.12 3.62 -2.49
CA THR A 77 -9.40 3.64 -3.76
C THR A 77 -9.97 4.72 -4.66
N ARG A 78 -9.11 5.54 -5.24
CA ARG A 78 -9.45 6.52 -6.27
C ARG A 78 -8.61 6.23 -7.49
N GLY A 79 -9.22 6.31 -8.65
CA GLY A 79 -8.50 6.07 -9.89
C GLY A 79 -9.16 6.75 -11.08
N PHE A 80 -8.44 6.73 -12.18
CA PHE A 80 -8.92 7.16 -13.46
C PHE A 80 -8.45 6.19 -14.56
N GLU A 81 -9.24 6.11 -15.61
CA GLU A 81 -8.92 5.35 -16.82
C GLU A 81 -9.24 6.21 -18.02
N VAL A 82 -8.31 6.34 -18.96
CA VAL A 82 -8.49 7.12 -20.21
C VAL A 82 -8.03 6.28 -21.36
N SER A 83 -8.84 6.21 -22.40
CA SER A 83 -8.52 5.56 -23.68
C SER A 83 -8.79 6.52 -24.83
N LEU A 84 -7.81 6.66 -25.71
CA LEU A 84 -7.90 7.43 -26.94
C LEU A 84 -7.67 6.50 -28.11
N GLY A 85 -8.63 6.41 -29.01
CA GLY A 85 -8.56 5.61 -30.22
C GLY A 85 -8.59 6.49 -31.47
N TRP A 86 -7.74 6.20 -32.44
CA TRP A 86 -7.78 6.80 -33.76
C TRP A 86 -7.88 5.73 -34.83
N THR A 87 -8.87 5.85 -35.72
CA THR A 87 -9.07 4.92 -36.83
C THR A 87 -9.23 5.74 -38.10
N ASP A 88 -8.43 5.42 -39.10
CA ASP A 88 -8.55 6.09 -40.38
C ASP A 88 -8.21 5.15 -41.57
N SER A 89 -8.53 5.60 -42.77
CA SER A 89 -8.27 4.86 -44.00
C SER A 89 -7.84 5.80 -45.11
N PHE A 90 -6.86 5.39 -45.90
CA PHE A 90 -6.43 6.07 -47.09
C PHE A 90 -6.12 5.06 -48.22
N ARG A 91 -5.98 5.54 -49.44
CA ARG A 91 -5.58 4.70 -50.56
C ARG A 91 -4.07 4.77 -50.76
N MET A 92 -3.42 3.62 -50.78
CA MET A 92 -2.02 3.48 -51.14
C MET A 92 -1.88 2.51 -52.30
N ALA A 93 -1.26 2.93 -53.40
CA ALA A 93 -1.12 2.15 -54.64
C ALA A 93 -2.45 1.55 -55.16
N ASN A 94 -3.52 2.36 -55.19
CA ASN A 94 -4.88 1.98 -55.57
C ASN A 94 -5.58 0.94 -54.67
N LYS A 95 -4.99 0.57 -53.54
CA LYS A 95 -5.58 -0.35 -52.54
C LYS A 95 -5.97 0.41 -51.27
N PRO A 96 -7.10 0.06 -50.62
CA PRO A 96 -7.47 0.69 -49.37
C PRO A 96 -6.52 0.22 -48.26
N PHE A 97 -6.00 1.16 -47.49
CA PHE A 97 -5.19 0.91 -46.31
C PHE A 97 -5.94 1.45 -45.08
N ASN A 98 -6.28 0.57 -44.14
CA ASN A 98 -6.95 0.91 -42.91
C ASN A 98 -5.96 0.76 -41.76
N TYR A 99 -5.94 1.72 -40.86
CA TYR A 99 -5.12 1.64 -39.62
C TYR A 99 -5.90 2.12 -38.41
N SER A 100 -5.54 1.60 -37.27
CA SER A 100 -6.05 2.05 -36.00
C SER A 100 -4.93 2.11 -34.96
N VAL A 101 -4.98 3.13 -34.13
CA VAL A 101 -4.05 3.31 -32.99
C VAL A 101 -4.90 3.53 -31.75
N ARG A 102 -4.58 2.85 -30.66
CA ARG A 102 -5.20 3.05 -29.36
C ARG A 102 -4.14 3.31 -28.30
N LEU A 103 -4.36 4.35 -27.53
CA LEU A 103 -3.57 4.71 -26.35
C LEU A 103 -4.47 4.60 -25.13
N SER A 104 -4.00 3.91 -24.09
CA SER A 104 -4.71 3.83 -22.82
C SER A 104 -3.77 4.20 -21.67
N LEU A 105 -4.30 4.99 -20.74
CA LEU A 105 -3.61 5.43 -19.54
C LEU A 105 -4.55 5.23 -18.35
N TRP A 106 -4.04 4.65 -17.28
CA TRP A 106 -4.79 4.48 -16.03
C TRP A 106 -3.85 4.63 -14.84
N ASP A 107 -4.40 5.07 -13.74
CA ASP A 107 -3.72 5.08 -12.46
C ASP A 107 -4.73 4.97 -11.33
N SER A 108 -4.31 4.39 -10.21
CA SER A 108 -5.15 4.26 -9.02
C SER A 108 -4.33 4.31 -7.75
N LYS A 109 -4.91 4.94 -6.73
CA LYS A 109 -4.34 5.10 -5.40
C LYS A 109 -5.30 4.55 -4.36
N SER A 110 -4.83 3.61 -3.54
CA SER A 110 -5.57 3.02 -2.43
C SER A 110 -4.98 3.46 -1.11
N ILE A 111 -5.81 4.03 -0.24
CA ILE A 111 -5.41 4.53 1.08
C ILE A 111 -6.24 3.82 2.14
N ILE A 112 -5.58 3.36 3.19
CA ILE A 112 -6.22 2.81 4.38
C ILE A 112 -6.82 3.99 5.16
N THR A 113 -8.16 4.04 5.25
CA THR A 113 -8.87 5.14 5.91
C THR A 113 -9.14 4.89 7.38
N LYS A 114 -9.12 3.61 7.78
CA LYS A 114 -9.24 3.19 9.17
C LYS A 114 -8.48 1.89 9.36
N TYR A 115 -7.77 1.79 10.45
CA TYR A 115 -7.14 0.54 10.87
C TYR A 115 -7.11 0.46 12.39
N THR A 116 -7.71 -0.60 12.93
CA THR A 116 -7.78 -0.82 14.37
C THR A 116 -6.46 -1.42 14.87
N SER A 117 -5.41 -0.62 14.89
CA SER A 117 -4.16 -0.95 15.54
C SER A 117 -3.95 -0.01 16.73
N LYS A 118 -3.61 -0.56 17.90
CA LYS A 118 -3.27 0.24 19.07
C LYS A 118 -1.84 0.76 19.08
N SER A 119 -0.99 0.29 18.15
CA SER A 119 0.38 0.76 18.04
C SER A 119 0.49 1.82 16.95
N ASN A 120 0.58 3.06 17.36
CA ASN A 120 0.96 4.19 16.49
C ASN A 120 2.48 4.20 16.23
N THR A 121 3.11 3.04 16.28
CA THR A 121 4.53 2.91 15.97
C THR A 121 4.69 2.86 14.46
N LEU A 122 5.59 3.69 13.96
CA LEU A 122 6.07 3.59 12.59
C LEU A 122 6.42 2.14 12.28
N PRO A 123 5.97 1.60 11.13
CA PRO A 123 6.34 0.25 10.75
C PRO A 123 7.87 0.15 10.77
N THR A 124 8.39 -0.82 11.49
CA THR A 124 9.81 -1.16 11.34
C THR A 124 10.01 -1.63 9.91
N LEU A 125 11.17 -1.39 9.32
CA LEU A 125 11.50 -1.70 7.92
C LEU A 125 11.15 -3.14 7.47
N TYR A 126 10.92 -4.03 8.42
CA TYR A 126 10.65 -5.44 8.22
C TYR A 126 9.25 -5.89 8.69
N ALA A 127 8.45 -4.98 9.23
CA ALA A 127 7.10 -5.30 9.67
C ALA A 127 6.11 -4.89 8.58
N ASN A 128 5.30 -5.84 8.11
CA ASN A 128 4.11 -5.60 7.29
C ASN A 128 3.02 -4.98 8.19
N ALA A 129 3.29 -3.82 8.76
CA ALA A 129 2.34 -3.13 9.61
C ALA A 129 1.52 -2.18 8.76
N TYR A 130 0.22 -2.40 8.74
CA TYR A 130 -0.73 -1.46 8.17
C TYR A 130 -1.05 -0.37 9.19
N TYR A 131 -1.21 0.87 8.72
CA TYR A 131 -1.61 2.01 9.55
C TYR A 131 -2.58 2.91 8.80
N GLU A 132 -3.34 3.69 9.56
CA GLU A 132 -4.27 4.67 9.02
C GLU A 132 -3.53 5.77 8.25
N GLY A 133 -3.96 6.04 7.01
CA GLY A 133 -3.31 6.96 6.08
C GLY A 133 -2.26 6.31 5.17
N MET A 134 -1.94 5.03 5.37
CA MET A 134 -0.99 4.29 4.53
C MET A 134 -1.54 4.16 3.10
N GLU A 135 -0.67 4.41 2.13
CA GLU A 135 -0.91 4.03 0.73
C GLU A 135 -0.57 2.56 0.52
N LEU A 136 -1.51 1.80 -0.06
CA LEU A 136 -1.28 0.38 -0.32
C LEU A 136 -0.18 0.21 -1.37
N GLY A 137 0.83 -0.59 -1.05
CA GLY A 137 2.02 -0.76 -1.89
C GLY A 137 3.17 0.19 -1.56
N GLU A 138 3.06 0.99 -0.50
CA GLU A 138 4.13 1.85 0.00
C GLU A 138 5.36 1.01 0.39
N ILE A 139 6.52 1.40 -0.13
CA ILE A 139 7.79 0.73 0.13
C ILE A 139 8.65 1.64 0.99
N TRP A 140 9.02 1.14 2.16
CA TRP A 140 9.92 1.83 3.08
C TRP A 140 11.35 1.37 2.88
N GLY A 141 12.29 2.32 2.95
CA GLY A 141 13.71 2.05 2.85
C GLY A 141 14.54 3.14 3.49
N TYR A 142 15.83 2.88 3.67
CA TYR A 142 16.76 3.90 4.10
C TYR A 142 17.14 4.79 2.93
N HIS A 143 17.09 6.11 3.16
CA HIS A 143 17.68 7.07 2.25
C HIS A 143 19.16 7.24 2.58
N VAL A 144 20.02 6.86 1.65
CA VAL A 144 21.48 7.06 1.81
C VAL A 144 21.77 8.54 1.61
N VAL A 145 22.22 9.21 2.66
CA VAL A 145 22.54 10.65 2.65
C VAL A 145 23.94 10.94 2.10
N GLY A 146 24.85 9.96 2.12
CA GLY A 146 26.22 10.10 1.61
C GLY A 146 27.12 8.96 2.07
N LEU A 147 28.35 9.01 1.63
CA LEU A 147 29.46 8.18 2.08
C LEU A 147 30.45 9.07 2.84
N PHE A 148 31.08 8.54 3.87
CA PHE A 148 32.15 9.25 4.56
C PHE A 148 33.39 9.34 3.65
N ALA A 149 33.92 10.52 3.51
CA ALA A 149 35.11 10.74 2.68
C ALA A 149 36.39 10.34 3.40
N THR A 150 36.43 10.42 4.75
CA THR A 150 37.57 10.08 5.58
C THR A 150 37.17 9.32 6.84
N ASP A 151 38.12 8.60 7.44
CA ASP A 151 37.89 7.87 8.69
C ASP A 151 37.60 8.81 9.86
N GLU A 152 38.17 10.02 9.86
CA GLU A 152 37.93 11.03 10.88
C GLU A 152 36.47 11.50 10.85
N GLU A 153 35.90 11.73 9.66
CA GLU A 153 34.48 12.09 9.47
C GLU A 153 33.56 10.97 9.98
N ALA A 154 33.89 9.74 9.65
CA ALA A 154 33.14 8.57 10.10
C ALA A 154 33.12 8.42 11.62
N GLN A 155 34.30 8.64 12.26
CA GLN A 155 34.41 8.58 13.72
C GLN A 155 33.70 9.73 14.41
N GLU A 156 33.78 10.96 13.91
CA GLU A 156 33.08 12.12 14.44
C GLU A 156 31.56 11.91 14.38
N TRP A 157 31.07 11.34 13.27
CA TRP A 157 29.64 11.00 13.12
C TRP A 157 29.22 9.90 14.09
N GLY A 158 30.04 8.87 14.28
CA GLY A 158 29.84 7.81 15.26
C GLY A 158 29.68 8.31 16.69
N LEU A 159 30.50 9.27 17.10
CA LEU A 159 30.38 9.94 18.40
C LEU A 159 29.07 10.71 18.53
N LYS A 160 28.70 11.50 17.53
CA LYS A 160 27.42 12.24 17.50
C LYS A 160 26.20 11.31 17.50
N ALA A 161 26.30 10.14 16.87
CA ALA A 161 25.24 9.15 16.87
C ALA A 161 25.07 8.46 18.24
N GLN A 162 26.17 8.20 18.94
CA GLN A 162 26.16 7.66 20.31
C GLN A 162 25.48 8.60 21.31
N GLU A 163 25.65 9.90 21.16
CA GLU A 163 25.01 10.89 22.04
C GLU A 163 23.48 10.95 21.82
N LYS A 164 22.99 10.57 20.66
CA LYS A 164 21.56 10.67 20.28
C LYS A 164 20.78 9.37 20.35
N THR A 165 21.47 8.24 20.39
CA THR A 165 20.81 6.92 20.39
C THR A 165 21.17 6.13 21.63
N PHE A 166 20.16 5.61 22.34
CA PHE A 166 20.28 4.61 23.42
C PHE A 166 20.78 3.25 22.89
N TRP A 167 21.80 3.22 22.07
CA TRP A 167 22.43 1.97 21.66
C TRP A 167 23.51 1.62 22.68
N SER A 168 23.08 0.82 23.65
CA SER A 168 23.99 0.16 24.55
C SER A 168 24.65 -1.02 23.84
N GLY A 169 25.97 -0.95 23.69
CA GLY A 169 26.83 -2.08 23.43
C GLY A 169 27.05 -2.38 21.93
N ASP A 170 28.11 -2.07 21.54
CA ASP A 170 29.20 -2.54 20.68
C ASP A 170 29.91 -1.33 20.07
N ASN A 171 31.16 -1.16 20.45
CA ASN A 171 32.10 -0.24 19.80
C ASN A 171 32.29 -0.68 18.33
N LYS A 172 31.33 -0.34 17.46
CA LYS A 172 31.53 -0.45 16.03
C LYS A 172 32.31 0.77 15.58
N SER A 173 33.57 0.56 15.23
CA SER A 173 34.34 1.54 14.50
C SER A 173 33.72 1.71 13.11
N TRP A 174 33.36 2.93 12.77
CA TRP A 174 32.93 3.31 11.43
C TRP A 174 34.17 3.71 10.65
N ASN A 175 34.35 3.18 9.45
CA ASN A 175 35.46 3.51 8.56
C ASN A 175 34.87 4.07 7.26
N ALA A 176 35.65 4.88 6.57
CA ALA A 176 35.35 5.30 5.21
C ALA A 176 35.30 4.06 4.30
N GLY A 177 34.27 3.96 3.45
CA GLY A 177 34.05 2.83 2.55
C GLY A 177 34.16 3.25 1.10
#